data_099ca06be3a1a7de4e70f8d10e78a74a
#
_entry.id   099ca06be3a1a7de4e70f8d10e78a74a
#
_cell.length_a   1.000
_cell.length_b   1.000
_cell.length_c   1.000
_cell.angle_alpha   90.00
_cell.angle_beta   90.00
_cell.angle_gamma   90.00
#
_symmetry.space_group_name_H-M   'P 1'
#
loop_
_entity.id
_entity.type
_entity.pdbx_description
1 polymer ?
#
loop_
_entity_poly.entity_id
_entity_poly.type
_entity_poly.pdbx_seq_one_letter_code
_entity_poly.pdbx_strand_id
1 'polypeptide(L)'
;MQTSDNIQRLLQQKIDQYKGVITPEILNRFSGEVMKEINQRSLPLAEGLSPEQLHQLLHFLFTERSIVSLNASIPDDVALKSPLLNLCICYLQIIQREEEMKLTKTEALPMKIVNELYSKEYISEKIWTLPIKVRTEQDSISIQLVRVISKLAGMTKMLHGKLSLTAKGTSLLKSPSKLLILFTETFFLRFAWSYFDIFKSRQVAQFGAGYTLVLLGKYGQHEKEVNFYAKKFLEAFPMVADEFESGFSRSPEDAFCHCYITRTFHRGLMWLGMVETRETGNRMEGTHQEWVKTTSLFHDFLKFNNV
;
A
#
# COMPACT_ATOMS: atom_id res chain seq x y z
N MET A 1 -17.32 -1.15 -24.74
CA MET A 1 -17.71 -0.83 -26.13
C MET A 1 -16.63 -0.04 -26.87
N GLN A 2 -16.20 1.15 -26.43
CA GLN A 2 -15.19 1.96 -27.15
C GLN A 2 -13.85 1.26 -27.43
N THR A 3 -13.39 0.35 -26.58
CA THR A 3 -12.10 -0.33 -26.75
C THR A 3 -12.14 -1.37 -27.89
N SER A 4 -13.22 -2.14 -27.98
CA SER A 4 -13.41 -3.14 -29.05
C SER A 4 -13.48 -2.49 -30.43
N ASP A 5 -14.24 -1.40 -30.56
CA ASP A 5 -14.39 -0.67 -31.83
C ASP A 5 -13.07 -0.05 -32.28
N ASN A 6 -12.25 0.42 -31.31
CA ASN A 6 -10.93 0.97 -31.61
C ASN A 6 -9.93 -0.11 -32.07
N ILE A 7 -9.96 -1.30 -31.46
CA ILE A 7 -9.14 -2.44 -31.87
C ILE A 7 -9.50 -2.85 -33.30
N GLN A 8 -10.78 -3.00 -33.60
CA GLN A 8 -11.25 -3.38 -34.93
C GLN A 8 -10.84 -2.34 -35.98
N ARG A 9 -11.01 -1.06 -35.68
CA ARG A 9 -10.60 0.03 -36.59
C ARG A 9 -9.11 0.00 -36.91
N LEU A 10 -8.24 -0.13 -35.88
CA LEU A 10 -6.80 -0.16 -36.07
C LEU A 10 -6.35 -1.41 -36.84
N LEU A 11 -6.98 -2.55 -36.56
CA LEU A 11 -6.72 -3.79 -37.30
C LEU A 11 -7.13 -3.65 -38.77
N GLN A 12 -8.30 -3.09 -39.07
CA GLN A 12 -8.78 -2.84 -40.42
C GLN A 12 -7.83 -1.89 -41.16
N GLN A 13 -7.35 -0.80 -40.51
CA GLN A 13 -6.39 0.09 -41.14
C GLN A 13 -5.09 -0.62 -41.56
N LYS A 14 -4.57 -1.54 -40.72
CA LYS A 14 -3.37 -2.32 -41.08
C LYS A 14 -3.64 -3.28 -42.24
N ILE A 15 -4.81 -3.90 -42.28
CA ILE A 15 -5.26 -4.78 -43.37
C ILE A 15 -5.33 -3.99 -44.69
N ASP A 16 -5.99 -2.82 -44.68
CA ASP A 16 -6.17 -1.97 -45.87
C ASP A 16 -4.85 -1.43 -46.43
N GLN A 17 -3.88 -1.21 -45.58
CA GLN A 17 -2.54 -0.74 -45.99
C GLN A 17 -1.64 -1.86 -46.54
N TYR A 18 -1.99 -3.13 -46.28
CA TYR A 18 -1.17 -4.26 -46.69
C TYR A 18 -1.48 -4.67 -48.17
N LYS A 19 -0.45 -4.65 -49.01
CA LYS A 19 -0.57 -4.90 -50.43
C LYS A 19 -0.47 -6.39 -50.81
N GLY A 20 -0.31 -7.30 -49.84
CA GLY A 20 -0.16 -8.74 -50.06
C GLY A 20 -1.44 -9.53 -49.77
N VAL A 21 -1.34 -10.85 -49.91
CA VAL A 21 -2.45 -11.76 -49.53
C VAL A 21 -2.50 -11.87 -48.00
N ILE A 22 -3.67 -11.66 -47.41
CA ILE A 22 -3.89 -11.80 -45.99
C ILE A 22 -3.97 -13.29 -45.63
N THR A 23 -2.95 -13.78 -44.94
CA THR A 23 -2.92 -15.12 -44.34
C THR A 23 -3.22 -15.07 -42.84
N PRO A 24 -3.60 -16.20 -42.21
CA PRO A 24 -3.81 -16.25 -40.75
C PRO A 24 -2.58 -15.76 -39.96
N GLU A 25 -1.37 -16.03 -40.41
CA GLU A 25 -0.11 -15.60 -39.77
C GLU A 25 0.05 -14.07 -39.84
N ILE A 26 -0.30 -13.45 -40.98
CA ILE A 26 -0.26 -12.00 -41.19
C ILE A 26 -1.31 -11.34 -40.29
N LEU A 27 -2.52 -11.91 -40.23
CA LEU A 27 -3.58 -11.38 -39.37
C LEU A 27 -3.19 -11.46 -37.87
N ASN A 28 -2.60 -12.57 -37.44
CA ASN A 28 -2.09 -12.72 -36.08
C ASN A 28 -0.98 -11.72 -35.76
N ARG A 29 -0.06 -11.46 -36.70
CA ARG A 29 0.98 -10.44 -36.55
C ARG A 29 0.36 -9.06 -36.39
N PHE A 30 -0.58 -8.65 -37.23
CA PHE A 30 -1.26 -7.35 -37.14
C PHE A 30 -2.05 -7.21 -35.83
N SER A 31 -2.73 -8.26 -35.40
CA SER A 31 -3.41 -8.29 -34.10
C SER A 31 -2.42 -8.07 -32.96
N GLY A 32 -1.26 -8.72 -32.98
CA GLY A 32 -0.20 -8.53 -31.99
C GLY A 32 0.36 -7.10 -31.97
N GLU A 33 0.57 -6.50 -33.16
CA GLU A 33 1.04 -5.12 -33.29
C GLU A 33 0.01 -4.11 -32.78
N VAL A 34 -1.27 -4.29 -33.11
CA VAL A 34 -2.38 -3.43 -32.63
C VAL A 34 -2.51 -3.53 -31.12
N MET A 35 -2.47 -4.75 -30.57
CA MET A 35 -2.54 -4.94 -29.11
C MET A 35 -1.36 -4.29 -28.41
N LYS A 36 -0.15 -4.39 -28.96
CA LYS A 36 1.04 -3.73 -28.42
C LYS A 36 0.89 -2.21 -28.43
N GLU A 37 0.41 -1.65 -29.55
CA GLU A 37 0.17 -0.21 -29.69
C GLU A 37 -0.83 0.31 -28.65
N ILE A 38 -1.94 -0.42 -28.47
CA ILE A 38 -2.97 -0.06 -27.49
C ILE A 38 -2.43 -0.17 -26.06
N ASN A 39 -1.70 -1.24 -25.75
CA ASN A 39 -1.16 -1.47 -24.41
C ASN A 39 -0.07 -0.46 -24.01
N GLN A 40 0.60 0.16 -24.98
CA GLN A 40 1.62 1.17 -24.77
C GLN A 40 1.08 2.62 -24.88
N ARG A 41 -0.19 2.78 -25.23
CA ARG A 41 -0.79 4.12 -25.38
C ARG A 41 -0.99 4.77 -24.01
N SER A 42 -0.55 6.02 -23.89
CA SER A 42 -0.79 6.84 -22.70
C SER A 42 -2.29 7.07 -22.43
N LEU A 43 -2.72 6.88 -21.19
CA LEU A 43 -4.08 7.11 -20.72
C LEU A 43 -4.14 8.39 -19.88
N PRO A 44 -4.79 9.48 -20.35
CA PRO A 44 -4.89 10.73 -19.61
C PRO A 44 -5.50 10.59 -18.22
N LEU A 45 -6.55 9.75 -18.07
CA LEU A 45 -7.21 9.49 -16.79
C LEU A 45 -6.36 8.68 -15.80
N ALA A 46 -5.30 8.03 -16.29
CA ALA A 46 -4.33 7.31 -15.47
C ALA A 46 -2.99 8.06 -15.39
N GLU A 47 -3.03 9.38 -15.42
CA GLU A 47 -1.87 10.27 -15.29
C GLU A 47 -0.79 10.07 -16.37
N GLY A 48 -1.20 9.57 -17.53
CA GLY A 48 -0.30 9.32 -18.65
C GLY A 48 0.27 7.90 -18.69
N LEU A 49 0.02 7.08 -17.67
CA LEU A 49 0.44 5.67 -17.69
C LEU A 49 -0.28 4.89 -18.78
N SER A 50 0.41 3.93 -19.36
CA SER A 50 -0.18 3.00 -20.32
C SER A 50 -0.89 1.84 -19.61
N PRO A 51 -1.80 1.10 -20.31
CA PRO A 51 -2.38 -0.14 -19.78
C PRO A 51 -1.33 -1.15 -19.32
N GLU A 52 -0.20 -1.26 -20.04
CA GLU A 52 0.91 -2.14 -19.66
C GLU A 52 1.55 -1.71 -18.34
N GLN A 53 1.81 -0.41 -18.15
CA GLN A 53 2.35 0.11 -16.90
C GLN A 53 1.38 -0.05 -15.73
N LEU A 54 0.07 0.19 -15.96
CA LEU A 54 -0.96 -0.08 -14.94
C LEU A 54 -0.99 -1.56 -14.57
N HIS A 55 -0.94 -2.46 -15.54
CA HIS A 55 -0.87 -3.90 -15.29
C HIS A 55 0.36 -4.28 -14.46
N GLN A 56 1.51 -3.68 -14.75
CA GLN A 56 2.75 -3.88 -13.98
C GLN A 56 2.59 -3.41 -12.51
N LEU A 57 1.97 -2.25 -12.29
CA LEU A 57 1.71 -1.73 -10.95
C LEU A 57 0.73 -2.59 -10.15
N LEU A 58 -0.27 -3.18 -10.82
CA LEU A 58 -1.30 -3.99 -10.18
C LEU A 58 -0.81 -5.40 -9.82
N HIS A 59 0.05 -6.00 -10.66
CA HIS A 59 0.39 -7.43 -10.56
C HIS A 59 1.85 -7.72 -10.26
N PHE A 60 2.75 -6.75 -10.48
CA PHE A 60 4.19 -6.95 -10.35
C PHE A 60 4.88 -5.88 -9.49
N LEU A 61 4.12 -5.24 -8.59
CA LEU A 61 4.65 -4.18 -7.73
C LEU A 61 5.93 -4.63 -7.02
N PHE A 62 6.95 -3.77 -7.03
CA PHE A 62 8.29 -3.96 -6.48
C PHE A 62 9.16 -5.03 -7.16
N THR A 63 8.69 -5.67 -8.22
CA THR A 63 9.53 -6.57 -9.03
C THR A 63 10.28 -5.80 -10.12
N GLU A 64 11.22 -6.45 -10.81
CA GLU A 64 11.96 -5.87 -11.95
C GLU A 64 11.06 -5.43 -13.11
N ARG A 65 9.84 -5.97 -13.19
CA ARG A 65 8.84 -5.60 -14.21
C ARG A 65 8.07 -4.35 -13.86
N SER A 66 8.12 -3.91 -12.60
CA SER A 66 7.34 -2.75 -12.14
C SER A 66 8.09 -1.44 -12.42
N ILE A 67 7.32 -0.41 -12.74
CA ILE A 67 7.84 0.97 -12.81
C ILE A 67 8.13 1.56 -11.41
N VAL A 68 7.69 0.89 -10.34
CA VAL A 68 8.00 1.25 -8.95
C VAL A 68 8.76 0.11 -8.29
N SER A 69 9.93 0.40 -7.77
CA SER A 69 10.79 -0.56 -7.07
C SER A 69 11.30 -0.01 -5.75
N LEU A 70 11.75 -0.91 -4.85
CA LEU A 70 12.36 -0.54 -3.58
C LEU A 70 13.88 -0.34 -3.78
N ASN A 71 14.43 0.66 -3.12
CA ASN A 71 15.88 0.89 -3.11
C ASN A 71 16.56 -0.14 -2.19
N ALA A 72 17.15 -1.18 -2.78
CA ALA A 72 17.87 -2.22 -2.03
C ALA A 72 19.14 -1.69 -1.30
N SER A 73 19.64 -0.51 -1.68
CA SER A 73 20.83 0.11 -1.10
C SER A 73 20.51 1.25 -0.12
N ILE A 74 19.29 1.28 0.43
CA ILE A 74 18.93 2.30 1.43
C ILE A 74 19.80 2.14 2.68
N PRO A 75 20.41 3.23 3.23
CA PRO A 75 21.17 3.17 4.47
C PRO A 75 20.28 2.83 5.69
N ASP A 76 20.89 2.19 6.70
CA ASP A 76 20.15 1.79 7.91
C ASP A 76 19.61 2.99 8.70
N ASP A 77 20.34 4.10 8.77
CA ASP A 77 19.91 5.33 9.44
C ASP A 77 18.70 5.98 8.73
N VAL A 78 18.63 5.87 7.40
CA VAL A 78 17.48 6.33 6.63
C VAL A 78 16.29 5.40 6.85
N ALA A 79 16.50 4.08 6.86
CA ALA A 79 15.45 3.11 7.14
C ALA A 79 14.82 3.33 8.54
N LEU A 80 15.62 3.68 9.53
CA LEU A 80 15.17 3.98 10.91
C LEU A 80 14.31 5.25 11.03
N LYS A 81 14.13 6.03 9.97
CA LYS A 81 13.11 7.10 9.94
C LYS A 81 11.67 6.56 9.89
N SER A 82 11.48 5.26 9.62
CA SER A 82 10.16 4.63 9.60
C SER A 82 9.65 4.31 11.02
N PRO A 83 8.55 4.94 11.49
CA PRO A 83 7.98 4.66 12.80
C PRO A 83 7.56 3.19 12.97
N LEU A 84 6.93 2.62 11.94
CA LEU A 84 6.44 1.24 11.97
C LEU A 84 7.59 0.23 11.97
N LEU A 85 8.71 0.54 11.29
CA LEU A 85 9.92 -0.27 11.37
C LEU A 85 10.51 -0.25 12.79
N ASN A 86 10.56 0.93 13.43
CA ASN A 86 11.08 1.05 14.80
C ASN A 86 10.22 0.24 15.79
N LEU A 87 8.89 0.28 15.63
CA LEU A 87 7.99 -0.58 16.42
C LEU A 87 8.26 -2.07 16.15
N CYS A 88 8.49 -2.45 14.89
CA CYS A 88 8.83 -3.83 14.52
C CYS A 88 10.17 -4.27 15.14
N ILE A 89 11.20 -3.43 15.07
CA ILE A 89 12.51 -3.72 15.69
C ILE A 89 12.33 -3.92 17.20
N CYS A 90 11.63 -3.01 17.88
CA CYS A 90 11.35 -3.12 19.31
C CYS A 90 10.61 -4.44 19.63
N TYR A 91 9.58 -4.77 18.88
CA TYR A 91 8.84 -6.03 19.02
C TYR A 91 9.75 -7.26 18.88
N LEU A 92 10.58 -7.32 17.84
CA LEU A 92 11.49 -8.43 17.62
C LEU A 92 12.59 -8.51 18.72
N GLN A 93 13.12 -7.37 19.19
CA GLN A 93 14.07 -7.31 20.29
C GLN A 93 13.47 -7.84 21.59
N ILE A 94 12.22 -7.49 21.89
CA ILE A 94 11.52 -8.03 23.06
C ILE A 94 11.39 -9.54 22.97
N ILE A 95 10.98 -10.09 21.81
CA ILE A 95 10.88 -11.53 21.61
C ILE A 95 12.26 -12.19 21.74
N GLN A 96 13.33 -11.56 21.24
CA GLN A 96 14.69 -12.07 21.38
C GLN A 96 15.11 -12.13 22.86
N ARG A 97 14.79 -11.11 23.65
CA ARG A 97 15.08 -11.04 25.09
C ARG A 97 14.33 -12.12 25.90
N GLU A 98 13.06 -12.35 25.55
CA GLU A 98 12.21 -13.33 26.23
C GLU A 98 12.49 -14.78 25.76
N GLU A 99 13.30 -14.99 24.70
CA GLU A 99 13.61 -16.25 24.01
C GLU A 99 12.36 -17.05 23.56
N GLU A 100 11.55 -17.50 24.50
CA GLU A 100 10.25 -18.15 24.29
C GLU A 100 9.15 -17.43 25.05
N MET A 101 8.61 -16.36 24.45
CA MET A 101 7.55 -15.56 25.05
C MET A 101 6.25 -16.38 25.14
N LYS A 102 5.78 -16.64 26.36
CA LYS A 102 4.50 -17.28 26.60
C LYS A 102 3.35 -16.31 26.28
N LEU A 103 2.47 -16.70 25.37
CA LEU A 103 1.26 -15.97 25.05
C LEU A 103 0.15 -16.22 26.08
N THR A 104 -0.87 -15.34 26.09
CA THR A 104 -2.07 -15.50 26.90
C THR A 104 -2.87 -16.73 26.45
N LYS A 105 -3.92 -17.10 27.21
CA LYS A 105 -4.84 -18.21 26.82
C LYS A 105 -5.53 -17.97 25.47
N THR A 106 -5.70 -16.70 25.09
CA THR A 106 -6.28 -16.28 23.80
C THR A 106 -5.19 -16.03 22.72
N GLU A 107 -4.00 -16.54 22.95
CA GLU A 107 -2.84 -16.36 22.05
C GLU A 107 -2.43 -14.90 21.81
N ALA A 108 -2.87 -13.97 22.66
CA ALA A 108 -2.45 -12.57 22.61
C ALA A 108 -1.13 -12.34 23.34
N LEU A 109 -0.45 -11.22 23.04
CA LEU A 109 0.72 -10.77 23.79
C LEU A 109 0.36 -10.48 25.25
N PRO A 110 1.24 -10.80 26.22
CA PRO A 110 1.05 -10.38 27.60
C PRO A 110 0.95 -8.88 27.75
N MET A 111 0.09 -8.38 28.62
CA MET A 111 -0.15 -6.95 28.82
C MET A 111 1.12 -6.15 29.13
N LYS A 112 2.07 -6.74 29.87
CA LYS A 112 3.38 -6.14 30.14
C LYS A 112 4.12 -5.79 28.85
N ILE A 113 4.08 -6.68 27.87
CA ILE A 113 4.73 -6.50 26.56
C ILE A 113 3.98 -5.47 25.71
N VAL A 114 2.66 -5.53 25.72
CA VAL A 114 1.83 -4.52 25.04
C VAL A 114 2.12 -3.12 25.57
N ASN A 115 2.17 -2.96 26.89
CA ASN A 115 2.49 -1.67 27.52
C ASN A 115 3.90 -1.21 27.19
N GLU A 116 4.90 -2.12 27.18
CA GLU A 116 6.29 -1.79 26.83
C GLU A 116 6.38 -1.29 25.37
N LEU A 117 5.69 -1.95 24.43
CA LEU A 117 5.64 -1.53 23.03
C LEU A 117 4.91 -0.18 22.88
N TYR A 118 3.74 -0.05 23.48
CA TYR A 118 2.91 1.14 23.38
C TYR A 118 3.59 2.39 23.98
N SER A 119 4.33 2.22 25.08
CA SER A 119 5.07 3.31 25.75
C SER A 119 6.22 3.88 24.93
N LYS A 120 6.61 3.24 23.82
CA LYS A 120 7.63 3.76 22.91
C LYS A 120 7.11 4.90 22.02
N GLU A 121 5.79 5.04 21.90
CA GLU A 121 5.12 6.12 21.17
C GLU A 121 5.60 6.30 19.72
N TYR A 122 6.13 5.23 19.10
CA TYR A 122 6.54 5.29 17.68
C TYR A 122 5.37 5.62 16.76
N ILE A 123 4.17 5.16 17.12
CA ILE A 123 2.94 5.40 16.35
C ILE A 123 1.88 5.95 17.31
N SER A 124 1.37 7.14 16.98
CA SER A 124 0.25 7.73 17.70
C SER A 124 -1.06 7.17 17.15
N GLU A 125 -1.69 6.29 17.91
CA GLU A 125 -3.03 5.80 17.63
C GLU A 125 -4.05 6.64 18.38
N LYS A 126 -4.96 7.28 17.63
CA LYS A 126 -6.04 8.08 18.20
C LYS A 126 -7.35 7.66 17.58
N ILE A 127 -8.39 7.56 18.39
CA ILE A 127 -9.76 7.55 17.90
C ILE A 127 -10.25 8.99 17.95
N TRP A 128 -10.39 9.60 16.79
CA TRP A 128 -10.68 11.04 16.64
C TRP A 128 -9.52 11.88 17.21
N THR A 129 -9.78 12.63 18.26
CA THR A 129 -8.79 13.45 18.98
C THR A 129 -8.40 12.87 20.34
N LEU A 130 -8.99 11.74 20.71
CA LEU A 130 -8.78 11.13 22.02
C LEU A 130 -7.71 10.03 21.97
N PRO A 131 -6.81 9.97 22.95
CA PRO A 131 -5.86 8.88 23.08
C PRO A 131 -6.62 7.58 23.38
N ILE A 132 -6.18 6.48 22.73
CA ILE A 132 -6.73 5.15 23.01
C ILE A 132 -6.15 4.64 24.33
N LYS A 133 -7.02 4.18 25.24
CA LYS A 133 -6.57 3.49 26.43
C LYS A 133 -6.32 2.02 26.09
N VAL A 134 -5.06 1.67 25.92
CA VAL A 134 -4.64 0.29 25.62
C VAL A 134 -4.73 -0.56 26.89
N ARG A 135 -5.54 -1.61 26.85
CA ARG A 135 -5.70 -2.61 27.92
C ARG A 135 -5.35 -4.01 27.46
N THR A 136 -5.41 -4.25 26.15
CA THR A 136 -5.11 -5.53 25.53
C THR A 136 -4.39 -5.28 24.20
N GLU A 137 -3.81 -6.33 23.61
CA GLU A 137 -3.21 -6.23 22.26
C GLU A 137 -4.22 -5.75 21.22
N GLN A 138 -5.51 -6.12 21.38
CA GLN A 138 -6.57 -5.78 20.43
C GLN A 138 -6.89 -4.28 20.41
N ASP A 139 -6.49 -3.54 21.43
CA ASP A 139 -6.70 -2.09 21.50
C ASP A 139 -5.67 -1.30 20.69
N SER A 140 -4.58 -1.94 20.21
CA SER A 140 -3.56 -1.30 19.37
C SER A 140 -3.43 -1.98 18.02
N ILE A 141 -3.90 -1.30 16.97
CA ILE A 141 -3.83 -1.81 15.60
C ILE A 141 -2.36 -1.89 15.13
N SER A 142 -1.50 -0.95 15.51
CA SER A 142 -0.10 -0.95 15.07
C SER A 142 0.69 -2.11 15.66
N ILE A 143 0.45 -2.47 16.92
CA ILE A 143 1.09 -3.65 17.56
C ILE A 143 0.60 -4.93 16.91
N GLN A 144 -0.71 -5.06 16.69
CA GLN A 144 -1.26 -6.21 15.97
C GLN A 144 -0.70 -6.32 14.56
N LEU A 145 -0.61 -5.18 13.82
CA LEU A 145 -0.06 -5.13 12.47
C LEU A 145 1.38 -5.63 12.42
N VAL A 146 2.23 -5.12 13.30
CA VAL A 146 3.65 -5.56 13.40
C VAL A 146 3.72 -7.05 13.67
N ARG A 147 2.90 -7.58 14.58
CA ARG A 147 2.85 -9.01 14.88
C ARG A 147 2.43 -9.84 13.69
N VAL A 148 1.35 -9.45 13.00
CA VAL A 148 0.84 -10.17 11.82
C VAL A 148 1.85 -10.15 10.70
N ILE A 149 2.45 -8.99 10.38
CA ILE A 149 3.46 -8.87 9.34
C ILE A 149 4.71 -9.66 9.70
N SER A 150 5.17 -9.63 10.95
CA SER A 150 6.33 -10.40 11.40
C SER A 150 6.12 -11.90 11.20
N LYS A 151 4.91 -12.41 11.45
CA LYS A 151 4.53 -13.80 11.18
C LYS A 151 4.50 -14.08 9.66
N LEU A 152 3.83 -13.25 8.87
CA LEU A 152 3.72 -13.41 7.40
C LEU A 152 5.09 -13.35 6.72
N ALA A 153 5.99 -12.50 7.21
CA ALA A 153 7.36 -12.37 6.73
C ALA A 153 8.27 -13.52 7.17
N GLY A 154 7.79 -14.40 8.07
CA GLY A 154 8.56 -15.53 8.61
C GLY A 154 9.65 -15.11 9.59
N MET A 155 9.51 -13.96 10.25
CA MET A 155 10.46 -13.46 11.26
C MET A 155 10.19 -14.05 12.64
N THR A 156 8.93 -14.40 12.90
CA THR A 156 8.51 -15.04 14.16
C THR A 156 7.80 -16.36 13.89
N LYS A 157 7.84 -17.26 14.85
CA LYS A 157 7.11 -18.53 14.86
C LYS A 157 6.40 -18.72 16.19
N MET A 158 5.28 -19.41 16.16
CA MET A 158 4.53 -19.83 17.34
C MET A 158 4.52 -21.34 17.43
N LEU A 159 4.87 -21.87 18.58
CA LEU A 159 4.87 -23.29 18.87
C LEU A 159 4.40 -23.52 20.32
N HIS A 160 3.38 -24.36 20.52
CA HIS A 160 2.82 -24.69 21.85
C HIS A 160 2.49 -23.46 22.72
N GLY A 161 1.88 -22.41 22.12
CA GLY A 161 1.51 -21.17 22.82
C GLY A 161 2.70 -20.28 23.19
N LYS A 162 3.88 -20.55 22.66
CA LYS A 162 5.08 -19.74 22.82
C LYS A 162 5.47 -19.08 21.50
N LEU A 163 5.82 -17.82 21.57
CA LEU A 163 6.29 -16.99 20.45
C LEU A 163 7.81 -16.85 20.54
N SER A 164 8.51 -17.08 19.45
CA SER A 164 9.96 -16.96 19.36
C SER A 164 10.41 -16.43 18.01
N LEU A 165 11.64 -15.91 17.93
CA LEU A 165 12.24 -15.53 16.65
C LEU A 165 12.59 -16.77 15.82
N THR A 166 12.56 -16.60 14.51
CA THR A 166 13.23 -17.51 13.57
C THR A 166 14.68 -17.06 13.36
N ALA A 167 15.51 -17.92 12.76
CA ALA A 167 16.87 -17.54 12.33
C ALA A 167 16.84 -16.30 11.39
N LYS A 168 15.81 -16.22 10.52
CA LYS A 168 15.56 -15.06 9.65
C LYS A 168 15.29 -13.79 10.46
N GLY A 169 14.42 -13.85 11.46
CA GLY A 169 14.11 -12.72 12.33
C GLY A 169 15.34 -12.22 13.08
N THR A 170 16.13 -13.13 13.64
CA THR A 170 17.38 -12.79 14.33
C THR A 170 18.41 -12.14 13.38
N SER A 171 18.52 -12.62 12.15
CA SER A 171 19.42 -12.03 11.15
C SER A 171 19.00 -10.63 10.73
N LEU A 172 17.69 -10.41 10.51
CA LEU A 172 17.14 -9.14 10.06
C LEU A 172 17.23 -8.02 11.12
N LEU A 173 17.24 -8.35 12.40
CA LEU A 173 17.49 -7.37 13.48
C LEU A 173 18.84 -6.65 13.34
N LYS A 174 19.80 -7.24 12.62
CA LYS A 174 21.14 -6.66 12.39
C LYS A 174 21.20 -5.74 11.16
N SER A 175 20.11 -5.61 10.40
CA SER A 175 20.07 -4.82 9.17
C SER A 175 18.68 -4.15 9.00
N PRO A 176 18.48 -2.99 9.61
CA PRO A 176 17.24 -2.22 9.51
C PRO A 176 16.78 -1.99 8.07
N SER A 177 17.70 -1.74 7.15
CA SER A 177 17.40 -1.56 5.72
C SER A 177 16.75 -2.80 5.08
N LYS A 178 17.33 -3.99 5.30
CA LYS A 178 16.75 -5.25 4.80
C LYS A 178 15.42 -5.58 5.48
N LEU A 179 15.31 -5.23 6.76
CA LEU A 179 14.06 -5.41 7.50
C LEU A 179 12.96 -4.50 6.95
N LEU A 180 13.26 -3.22 6.64
CA LEU A 180 12.31 -2.30 6.03
C LEU A 180 11.81 -2.81 4.67
N ILE A 181 12.71 -3.29 3.82
CA ILE A 181 12.38 -3.86 2.51
C ILE A 181 11.40 -5.03 2.68
N LEU A 182 11.78 -6.05 3.46
CA LEU A 182 10.92 -7.22 3.67
C LEU A 182 9.58 -6.87 4.31
N PHE A 183 9.59 -5.93 5.27
CA PHE A 183 8.38 -5.48 5.95
C PHE A 183 7.44 -4.78 4.96
N THR A 184 7.97 -3.88 4.12
CA THR A 184 7.20 -3.16 3.11
C THR A 184 6.64 -4.10 2.05
N GLU A 185 7.45 -5.01 1.51
CA GLU A 185 6.96 -6.04 0.57
C GLU A 185 5.84 -6.88 1.19
N THR A 186 6.01 -7.32 2.44
CA THR A 186 4.99 -8.12 3.13
C THR A 186 3.71 -7.31 3.36
N PHE A 187 3.82 -6.03 3.74
CA PHE A 187 2.69 -5.14 3.93
C PHE A 187 1.90 -4.91 2.65
N PHE A 188 2.58 -4.60 1.54
CA PHE A 188 1.91 -4.29 0.27
C PHE A 188 1.38 -5.53 -0.45
N LEU A 189 2.10 -6.67 -0.39
CA LEU A 189 1.85 -7.81 -1.27
C LEU A 189 1.20 -9.02 -0.58
N ARG A 190 1.29 -9.14 0.75
CA ARG A 190 0.87 -10.34 1.47
C ARG A 190 -0.12 -10.09 2.61
N PHE A 191 -0.05 -8.93 3.26
CA PHE A 191 -0.97 -8.54 4.31
C PHE A 191 -2.25 -7.99 3.70
N ALA A 192 -3.44 -8.43 4.18
CA ALA A 192 -4.71 -7.88 3.73
C ALA A 192 -5.00 -6.56 4.47
N TRP A 193 -5.00 -5.44 3.75
CA TRP A 193 -5.22 -4.11 4.35
C TRP A 193 -6.58 -3.96 5.04
N SER A 194 -7.57 -4.75 4.60
CA SER A 194 -8.91 -4.82 5.21
C SER A 194 -8.98 -5.56 6.55
N TYR A 195 -7.86 -6.11 7.03
CA TYR A 195 -7.87 -7.00 8.21
C TYR A 195 -8.35 -6.30 9.50
N PHE A 196 -8.09 -5.01 9.63
CA PHE A 196 -8.40 -4.23 10.83
C PHE A 196 -9.55 -3.23 10.66
N ASP A 197 -10.38 -3.39 9.65
CA ASP A 197 -11.52 -2.51 9.44
C ASP A 197 -12.80 -3.27 9.04
N ILE A 198 -13.89 -2.53 8.97
CA ILE A 198 -15.23 -3.06 8.68
C ILE A 198 -15.77 -2.56 7.33
N PHE A 199 -14.92 -1.95 6.49
CA PHE A 199 -15.36 -1.54 5.16
C PHE A 199 -15.77 -2.75 4.32
N LYS A 200 -16.85 -2.60 3.54
CA LYS A 200 -17.38 -3.71 2.71
C LYS A 200 -16.37 -4.24 1.70
N SER A 201 -15.69 -3.34 0.99
CA SER A 201 -14.66 -3.73 0.04
C SER A 201 -13.44 -4.30 0.77
N ARG A 202 -12.97 -5.45 0.33
CA ARG A 202 -11.74 -6.05 0.86
C ARG A 202 -10.48 -5.60 0.13
N GLN A 203 -10.60 -5.17 -1.13
CA GLN A 203 -9.46 -4.92 -2.01
C GLN A 203 -9.12 -3.44 -2.19
N VAL A 204 -10.07 -2.54 -1.98
CA VAL A 204 -9.85 -1.09 -2.14
C VAL A 204 -8.65 -0.60 -1.34
N ALA A 205 -7.90 0.28 -1.94
CA ALA A 205 -6.61 0.84 -1.54
C ALA A 205 -5.41 -0.11 -1.76
N GLN A 206 -5.49 -1.38 -1.40
CA GLN A 206 -4.43 -2.35 -1.69
C GLN A 206 -4.37 -2.68 -3.18
N PHE A 207 -5.53 -2.94 -3.81
CA PHE A 207 -5.63 -2.89 -5.26
C PHE A 207 -5.23 -1.49 -5.74
N GLY A 208 -4.29 -1.39 -6.65
CA GLY A 208 -3.79 -0.11 -7.16
C GLY A 208 -2.88 0.67 -6.20
N ALA A 209 -2.37 0.05 -5.12
CA ALA A 209 -1.40 0.70 -4.23
C ALA A 209 -0.17 1.24 -4.99
N GLY A 210 0.32 0.50 -5.99
CA GLY A 210 1.39 0.96 -6.87
C GLY A 210 1.06 2.25 -7.62
N TYR A 211 -0.17 2.39 -8.09
CA TYR A 211 -0.64 3.64 -8.72
C TYR A 211 -0.66 4.81 -7.75
N THR A 212 -1.08 4.57 -6.50
CA THR A 212 -0.99 5.59 -5.44
C THR A 212 0.45 6.05 -5.19
N LEU A 213 1.42 5.13 -5.20
CA LEU A 213 2.83 5.49 -5.07
C LEU A 213 3.30 6.36 -6.25
N VAL A 214 2.85 6.09 -7.48
CA VAL A 214 3.13 6.95 -8.65
C VAL A 214 2.52 8.34 -8.47
N LEU A 215 1.26 8.44 -8.03
CA LEU A 215 0.63 9.75 -7.74
C LEU A 215 1.43 10.55 -6.71
N LEU A 216 1.89 9.90 -5.64
CA LEU A 216 2.71 10.53 -4.61
C LEU A 216 4.09 10.92 -5.14
N GLY A 217 4.72 10.11 -5.98
CA GLY A 217 5.96 10.47 -6.67
C GLY A 217 5.82 11.72 -7.53
N LYS A 218 4.66 11.85 -8.21
CA LYS A 218 4.38 12.98 -9.12
C LYS A 218 3.97 14.26 -8.39
N TYR A 219 3.17 14.16 -7.34
CA TYR A 219 2.51 15.31 -6.71
C TYR A 219 2.90 15.55 -5.26
N GLY A 220 3.49 14.56 -4.58
CA GLY A 220 3.65 14.57 -3.12
C GLY A 220 4.77 15.43 -2.58
N GLN A 221 5.64 16.01 -3.42
CA GLN A 221 6.67 16.95 -2.96
C GLN A 221 6.08 18.22 -2.32
N HIS A 222 4.87 18.61 -2.74
CA HIS A 222 4.11 19.70 -2.16
C HIS A 222 2.86 19.19 -1.48
N GLU A 223 2.42 19.86 -0.42
CA GLU A 223 1.17 19.51 0.25
C GLU A 223 0.00 19.48 -0.73
N LYS A 224 -0.76 18.40 -0.70
CA LYS A 224 -2.01 18.22 -1.42
C LYS A 224 -3.07 17.72 -0.47
N GLU A 225 -4.30 18.12 -0.67
CA GLU A 225 -5.42 17.56 0.06
C GLU A 225 -5.50 16.04 -0.20
N VAL A 226 -5.68 15.24 0.84
CA VAL A 226 -5.70 13.79 0.74
C VAL A 226 -6.79 13.29 -0.22
N ASN A 227 -7.93 14.00 -0.30
CA ASN A 227 -9.01 13.72 -1.25
C ASN A 227 -8.60 13.89 -2.72
N PHE A 228 -7.58 14.69 -3.03
CA PHE A 228 -7.03 14.80 -4.38
C PHE A 228 -6.56 13.42 -4.88
N TYR A 229 -5.84 12.66 -4.06
CA TYR A 229 -5.35 11.33 -4.43
C TYR A 229 -6.48 10.32 -4.58
N ALA A 230 -7.50 10.37 -3.71
CA ALA A 230 -8.68 9.52 -3.81
C ALA A 230 -9.46 9.77 -5.11
N LYS A 231 -9.65 11.04 -5.49
CA LYS A 231 -10.30 11.41 -6.76
C LYS A 231 -9.50 10.95 -7.97
N LYS A 232 -8.16 11.16 -7.98
CA LYS A 232 -7.28 10.68 -9.05
C LYS A 232 -7.31 9.15 -9.19
N PHE A 233 -7.41 8.45 -8.08
CA PHE A 233 -7.56 7.01 -8.08
C PHE A 233 -8.89 6.58 -8.72
N LEU A 234 -10.01 7.25 -8.38
CA LEU A 234 -11.33 6.97 -8.98
C LEU A 234 -11.37 7.32 -10.48
N GLU A 235 -10.67 8.37 -10.92
CA GLU A 235 -10.56 8.69 -12.35
C GLU A 235 -9.92 7.55 -13.14
N ALA A 236 -8.88 6.89 -12.57
CA ALA A 236 -8.20 5.77 -13.21
C ALA A 236 -8.96 4.44 -13.07
N PHE A 237 -9.67 4.22 -11.95
CA PHE A 237 -10.35 2.97 -11.60
C PHE A 237 -11.79 3.22 -11.14
N PRO A 238 -12.68 3.74 -12.01
CA PRO A 238 -14.04 4.14 -11.60
C PRO A 238 -14.87 2.97 -11.05
N MET A 239 -14.59 1.73 -11.48
CA MET A 239 -15.33 0.53 -11.04
C MET A 239 -15.19 0.23 -9.54
N VAL A 240 -14.18 0.79 -8.86
CA VAL A 240 -14.00 0.51 -7.42
C VAL A 240 -15.07 1.19 -6.56
N ALA A 241 -15.73 2.24 -7.07
CA ALA A 241 -16.86 2.87 -6.39
C ALA A 241 -18.08 1.93 -6.32
N ASP A 242 -18.25 1.04 -7.30
CA ASP A 242 -19.37 0.10 -7.37
C ASP A 242 -19.34 -0.94 -6.21
N GLU A 243 -18.20 -1.10 -5.54
CA GLU A 243 -18.09 -1.95 -4.34
C GLU A 243 -18.76 -1.32 -3.09
N PHE A 244 -19.15 -0.03 -3.18
CA PHE A 244 -19.79 0.69 -2.09
C PHE A 244 -21.24 1.01 -2.44
N GLU A 245 -22.16 0.64 -1.56
CA GLU A 245 -23.56 1.00 -1.69
C GLU A 245 -23.81 2.40 -1.13
N SER A 246 -24.78 3.08 -1.72
CA SER A 246 -25.32 4.32 -1.15
C SER A 246 -25.90 4.05 0.25
N GLY A 247 -25.38 4.73 1.25
CA GLY A 247 -25.87 4.67 2.64
C GLY A 247 -26.71 5.89 2.99
N PHE A 248 -27.36 5.87 4.16
CA PHE A 248 -28.18 6.99 4.63
C PHE A 248 -27.42 8.33 4.76
N SER A 249 -26.09 8.29 4.84
CA SER A 249 -25.27 9.47 5.15
C SER A 249 -24.09 9.71 4.21
N ARG A 250 -23.80 8.82 3.24
CA ARG A 250 -22.63 8.93 2.36
C ARG A 250 -22.93 8.41 0.95
N SER A 251 -22.40 9.10 -0.06
CA SER A 251 -22.35 8.58 -1.42
C SER A 251 -21.37 7.39 -1.53
N PRO A 252 -21.47 6.54 -2.57
CA PRO A 252 -20.47 5.50 -2.83
C PRO A 252 -19.05 6.06 -2.93
N GLU A 253 -18.87 7.21 -3.57
CA GLU A 253 -17.58 7.89 -3.70
C GLU A 253 -17.04 8.36 -2.35
N ASP A 254 -17.89 8.92 -1.47
CA ASP A 254 -17.46 9.34 -0.12
C ASP A 254 -17.07 8.13 0.73
N ALA A 255 -17.80 7.03 0.61
CA ALA A 255 -17.48 5.78 1.30
C ALA A 255 -16.16 5.19 0.80
N PHE A 256 -15.94 5.20 -0.53
CA PHE A 256 -14.66 4.86 -1.13
C PHE A 256 -13.53 5.75 -0.60
N CYS A 257 -13.68 7.08 -0.68
CA CYS A 257 -12.66 8.03 -0.24
C CYS A 257 -12.25 7.78 1.21
N HIS A 258 -13.23 7.56 2.09
CA HIS A 258 -12.96 7.27 3.50
C HIS A 258 -12.19 5.94 3.70
N CYS A 259 -12.57 4.88 2.98
CA CYS A 259 -11.87 3.60 3.01
C CYS A 259 -10.43 3.75 2.48
N TYR A 260 -10.28 4.36 1.31
CA TYR A 260 -9.00 4.57 0.65
C TYR A 260 -8.04 5.40 1.52
N ILE A 261 -8.49 6.52 2.07
CA ILE A 261 -7.69 7.40 2.93
C ILE A 261 -7.25 6.66 4.19
N THR A 262 -8.18 5.97 4.85
CA THR A 262 -7.89 5.23 6.09
C THR A 262 -6.82 4.18 5.88
N ARG A 263 -6.93 3.35 4.84
CA ARG A 263 -6.00 2.24 4.57
C ARG A 263 -4.66 2.72 4.03
N THR A 264 -4.71 3.63 3.05
CA THR A 264 -3.52 4.10 2.33
C THR A 264 -2.68 5.03 3.19
N PHE A 265 -3.30 6.08 3.73
CA PHE A 265 -2.58 7.13 4.42
C PHE A 265 -2.46 6.86 5.92
N HIS A 266 -3.58 6.75 6.64
CA HIS A 266 -3.57 6.71 8.10
C HIS A 266 -2.95 5.44 8.69
N ARG A 267 -3.20 4.26 8.09
CA ARG A 267 -2.70 2.95 8.58
C ARG A 267 -1.60 2.35 7.73
N GLY A 268 -1.26 2.98 6.62
CA GLY A 268 -0.23 2.53 5.71
C GLY A 268 0.96 3.48 5.66
N LEU A 269 0.92 4.42 4.72
CA LEU A 269 2.07 5.24 4.36
C LEU A 269 2.55 6.17 5.49
N MET A 270 1.64 6.71 6.32
CA MET A 270 2.00 7.52 7.48
C MET A 270 2.73 6.69 8.53
N TRP A 271 2.26 5.49 8.85
CA TRP A 271 2.93 4.61 9.79
C TRP A 271 4.27 4.09 9.28
N LEU A 272 4.38 3.86 7.97
CA LEU A 272 5.67 3.55 7.32
C LEU A 272 6.63 4.75 7.30
N GLY A 273 6.15 5.97 7.60
CA GLY A 273 6.95 7.18 7.55
C GLY A 273 7.19 7.72 6.14
N MET A 274 6.44 7.23 5.15
CA MET A 274 6.57 7.65 3.75
C MET A 274 5.86 8.97 3.47
N VAL A 275 4.85 9.30 4.26
CA VAL A 275 4.13 10.57 4.20
C VAL A 275 3.94 11.17 5.59
N GLU A 276 3.82 12.47 5.64
CA GLU A 276 3.35 13.24 6.79
C GLU A 276 2.02 13.88 6.45
N THR A 277 1.15 14.02 7.47
CA THR A 277 -0.17 14.62 7.32
C THR A 277 -0.32 15.82 8.22
N ARG A 278 -1.12 16.80 7.77
CA ARG A 278 -1.50 17.99 8.52
C ARG A 278 -3.00 18.21 8.41
N GLU A 279 -3.66 18.31 9.55
CA GLU A 279 -5.10 18.61 9.62
C GLU A 279 -5.33 20.11 9.84
N THR A 280 -6.36 20.65 9.23
CA THR A 280 -6.85 22.02 9.40
C THR A 280 -8.36 22.05 9.52
N GLY A 281 -8.92 23.13 10.09
CA GLY A 281 -10.37 23.27 10.29
C GLY A 281 -10.91 22.44 11.44
N ASN A 282 -12.23 22.37 11.52
CA ASN A 282 -12.97 21.70 12.58
C ASN A 282 -13.91 20.64 11.99
N ARG A 283 -13.80 19.39 12.47
CA ARG A 283 -14.67 18.27 12.02
C ARG A 283 -16.15 18.49 12.36
N MET A 284 -16.43 19.11 13.52
CA MET A 284 -17.81 19.37 13.95
C MET A 284 -18.48 20.47 13.10
N GLU A 285 -17.69 21.40 12.58
CA GLU A 285 -18.16 22.49 11.71
C GLU A 285 -18.14 22.13 10.22
N GLY A 286 -17.69 20.90 9.88
CA GLY A 286 -17.60 20.47 8.48
C GLY A 286 -16.49 21.17 7.67
N THR A 287 -15.56 21.90 8.33
CA THR A 287 -14.47 22.62 7.69
C THR A 287 -13.15 21.82 7.70
N HIS A 288 -13.16 20.59 8.22
CA HIS A 288 -11.98 19.76 8.35
C HIS A 288 -11.39 19.43 6.97
N GLN A 289 -10.10 19.69 6.83
CA GLN A 289 -9.29 19.30 5.68
C GLN A 289 -8.03 18.61 6.16
N GLU A 290 -7.61 17.61 5.41
CA GLU A 290 -6.38 16.87 5.66
C GLU A 290 -5.45 17.00 4.45
N TRP A 291 -4.22 17.36 4.71
CA TRP A 291 -3.17 17.56 3.73
C TRP A 291 -2.10 16.50 3.91
N VAL A 292 -1.51 16.05 2.81
CA VAL A 292 -0.46 15.05 2.80
C VAL A 292 0.71 15.51 1.96
N LYS A 293 1.93 15.17 2.42
CA LYS A 293 3.20 15.42 1.73
C LYS A 293 4.11 14.21 1.91
N THR A 294 4.90 13.90 0.88
CA THR A 294 5.92 12.85 0.96
C THR A 294 7.10 13.29 1.82
N THR A 295 7.67 12.32 2.55
CA THR A 295 8.87 12.54 3.38
C THR A 295 10.16 12.26 2.59
N SER A 296 11.32 12.57 3.18
CA SER A 296 12.61 12.16 2.61
C SER A 296 12.72 10.64 2.47
N LEU A 297 12.16 9.87 3.44
CA LEU A 297 12.16 8.41 3.38
C LEU A 297 11.44 7.89 2.12
N PHE A 298 10.34 8.50 1.71
CA PHE A 298 9.64 8.12 0.48
C PHE A 298 10.56 8.21 -0.74
N HIS A 299 11.29 9.31 -0.88
CA HIS A 299 12.17 9.55 -2.03
C HIS A 299 13.48 8.73 -1.97
N ASP A 300 14.00 8.47 -0.77
CA ASP A 300 15.20 7.67 -0.59
C ASP A 300 14.92 6.17 -0.80
N PHE A 301 13.70 5.73 -0.49
CA PHE A 301 13.34 4.31 -0.46
C PHE A 301 12.64 3.82 -1.74
N LEU A 302 11.89 4.66 -2.43
CA LEU A 302 11.18 4.30 -3.67
C LEU A 302 11.92 4.82 -4.89
N LYS A 303 12.01 3.97 -5.92
CA LYS A 303 12.54 4.32 -7.24
C LYS A 303 11.44 4.22 -8.28
N PHE A 304 11.36 5.21 -9.15
CA PHE A 304 10.39 5.31 -10.22
C PHE A 304 11.13 5.25 -11.56
N ASN A 305 10.83 4.23 -12.38
CA ASN A 305 11.46 3.99 -13.67
C ASN A 305 10.47 4.32 -14.79
N ASN A 306 10.82 5.22 -15.70
CA ASN A 306 10.02 5.56 -16.89
C ASN A 306 8.58 6.06 -16.57
N VAL A 307 8.44 6.87 -15.52
CA VAL A 307 7.17 7.55 -15.16
C VAL A 307 7.20 8.99 -15.64
#